data_4e99d8aa30a3f2fc33ef57ebd50190ee
#
_entry.id   4e99d8aa30a3f2fc33ef57ebd50190ee
#
_cell.length_a   1.000
_cell.length_b   1.000
_cell.length_c   1.000
_cell.angle_alpha   90.00
_cell.angle_beta   90.00
_cell.angle_gamma   90.00
#
_symmetry.space_group_name_H-M   'P 1'
#
loop_
_entity.id
_entity.type
_entity.pdbx_description
1 polymer ?
#
loop_
_entity_poly.entity_id
_entity_poly.type
_entity_poly.pdbx_seq_one_letter_code
_entity_poly.pdbx_strand_id
1 'polypeptide(L)'
;MTNVLKVPFRKLKHIHHISDIQIRNLKRHREYEEVFNRLYEKVKEYPENAVAYIGGDIAHSKTEMSPELIDQLSRLFKNLSDICPTIIIAGNHDCNLNNLSRMDCLTPIVENLNHPNLHYLKNTGVYKCADVSFVVWDVWDNQKDYPLAKNVEGKTKIVLFHGTVDQSKTDLGFRLPSKVKIAKFRGYDLALLGDIHKRQHLNKKETISYCGSLVQQNHGEGLDHGYLLWDVPKRKSTYIRVHNDYGYYTLDVDNGVVPDVDDMPQKARLRVRVSNTDSVQLKRALTKIQTIYGIKEIVVNRTDRLTERMRDGQMVDVGDMTNPDYQYDLIEDYLKRNHKLVEDEIFLKIKDINEELNNQLPVEEISRNVFWKLKKFEWSNMFSYGEDNIVDFTKLNGIIGMFAPNAAGKSSLLDALSFCLFDTCSRAFKAENVLNNKKNDFYCKVNFEIDNQDYYIERVAKKQRKGNVKVDVDFYLYDDAGEKVSMNGDQRRTTNANIRKVIGTYEDFLLTALSSQINNSVFIEKTEY
;
A
#
# COMPACT_ATOMS: atom_id res chain seq x y z
N MET A 1 32.86 10.77 -18.35
CA MET A 1 32.53 10.36 -19.75
C MET A 1 31.04 10.51 -19.92
N THR A 2 30.60 11.05 -21.06
CA THR A 2 29.16 11.19 -21.36
C THR A 2 28.67 9.86 -21.96
N ASN A 3 27.73 9.19 -21.29
CA ASN A 3 27.12 7.98 -21.83
C ASN A 3 26.16 8.34 -22.96
N VAL A 4 26.19 7.59 -24.06
CA VAL A 4 25.31 7.82 -25.21
C VAL A 4 24.24 6.74 -25.26
N LEU A 5 22.98 7.14 -25.18
CA LEU A 5 21.84 6.26 -25.33
C LEU A 5 21.59 6.01 -26.83
N LYS A 6 21.43 4.76 -27.19
CA LYS A 6 21.08 4.37 -28.57
C LYS A 6 19.59 4.56 -28.77
N VAL A 7 19.20 5.48 -29.64
CA VAL A 7 17.80 5.75 -30.01
C VAL A 7 17.66 5.84 -31.52
N PRO A 8 16.49 5.48 -32.10
CA PRO A 8 16.33 5.42 -33.57
C PRO A 8 16.12 6.78 -34.24
N PHE A 9 16.28 7.89 -33.53
CA PHE A 9 16.07 9.25 -34.06
C PHE A 9 17.22 10.19 -33.69
N ARG A 10 17.33 11.31 -34.44
CA ARG A 10 18.38 12.33 -34.25
C ARG A 10 17.93 13.53 -33.41
N LYS A 11 16.62 13.76 -33.27
CA LYS A 11 16.04 14.87 -32.51
C LYS A 11 14.93 14.35 -31.65
N LEU A 12 14.97 14.67 -30.36
CA LEU A 12 13.92 14.32 -29.40
C LEU A 12 12.79 15.36 -29.49
N LYS A 13 11.57 14.89 -29.72
CA LYS A 13 10.38 15.74 -29.86
C LYS A 13 9.50 15.66 -28.62
N HIS A 14 9.22 14.45 -28.14
CA HIS A 14 8.31 14.23 -27.05
C HIS A 14 8.92 13.40 -25.91
N ILE A 15 8.50 13.70 -24.68
CA ILE A 15 8.80 12.86 -23.50
C ILE A 15 7.48 12.56 -22.79
N HIS A 16 7.15 11.28 -22.66
CA HIS A 16 6.07 10.80 -21.80
C HIS A 16 6.64 10.66 -20.39
N HIS A 17 6.40 11.66 -19.53
CA HIS A 17 6.93 11.73 -18.17
C HIS A 17 5.95 11.06 -17.20
N ILE A 18 6.25 9.86 -16.80
CA ILE A 18 5.50 8.98 -15.90
C ILE A 18 6.31 8.85 -14.60
N SER A 19 5.69 8.73 -13.44
CA SER A 19 6.38 8.47 -12.15
C SER A 19 5.43 7.86 -11.12
N ASP A 20 5.98 7.41 -10.02
CA ASP A 20 5.24 7.02 -8.80
C ASP A 20 4.12 6.03 -9.10
N ILE A 21 4.45 4.96 -9.81
CA ILE A 21 3.51 3.89 -10.19
C ILE A 21 3.18 3.04 -8.96
N GLN A 22 4.18 2.73 -8.12
CA GLN A 22 4.09 2.00 -6.88
C GLN A 22 3.28 0.71 -7.00
N ILE A 23 3.70 -0.19 -7.91
CA ILE A 23 3.06 -1.48 -8.09
C ILE A 23 3.20 -2.30 -6.80
N ARG A 24 2.06 -2.65 -6.20
CA ARG A 24 2.01 -3.36 -4.92
C ARG A 24 2.10 -4.86 -5.13
N ASN A 25 2.86 -5.53 -4.27
CA ASN A 25 2.97 -6.98 -4.30
C ASN A 25 1.62 -7.65 -3.97
N LEU A 26 1.18 -8.58 -4.80
CA LEU A 26 -0.06 -9.36 -4.67
C LEU A 26 -1.34 -8.51 -4.48
N LYS A 27 -1.30 -7.21 -4.80
CA LYS A 27 -2.45 -6.30 -4.66
C LYS A 27 -2.64 -5.45 -5.90
N ARG A 28 -3.89 -5.23 -6.30
CA ARG A 28 -4.26 -4.31 -7.38
C ARG A 28 -3.70 -4.69 -8.76
N HIS A 29 -3.22 -5.91 -8.98
CA HIS A 29 -2.54 -6.29 -10.22
C HIS A 29 -3.44 -6.14 -11.45
N ARG A 30 -4.72 -6.52 -11.33
CA ARG A 30 -5.70 -6.33 -12.40
C ARG A 30 -5.93 -4.85 -12.74
N GLU A 31 -6.00 -3.99 -11.72
CA GLU A 31 -6.10 -2.54 -11.91
C GLU A 31 -4.89 -2.00 -12.67
N TYR A 32 -3.66 -2.38 -12.25
CA TYR A 32 -2.45 -1.96 -12.96
C TYR A 32 -2.45 -2.44 -14.42
N GLU A 33 -2.86 -3.67 -14.68
CA GLU A 33 -2.94 -4.20 -16.05
C GLU A 33 -3.91 -3.39 -16.93
N GLU A 34 -5.11 -3.08 -16.43
CA GLU A 34 -6.10 -2.25 -17.13
C GLU A 34 -5.56 -0.84 -17.38
N VAL A 35 -4.91 -0.22 -16.38
CA VAL A 35 -4.32 1.12 -16.51
C VAL A 35 -3.13 1.13 -17.48
N PHE A 36 -2.26 0.11 -17.43
CA PHE A 36 -1.12 0.02 -18.34
C PHE A 36 -1.55 -0.17 -19.78
N ASN A 37 -2.57 -0.96 -20.05
CA ASN A 37 -3.12 -1.09 -21.41
C ASN A 37 -3.61 0.26 -21.95
N ARG A 38 -4.28 1.07 -21.13
CA ARG A 38 -4.71 2.42 -21.49
C ARG A 38 -3.52 3.39 -21.65
N LEU A 39 -2.50 3.25 -20.80
CA LEU A 39 -1.24 4.02 -20.93
C LEU A 39 -0.56 3.73 -22.25
N TYR A 40 -0.44 2.46 -22.66
CA TYR A 40 0.18 2.09 -23.93
C TYR A 40 -0.55 2.72 -25.12
N GLU A 41 -1.88 2.72 -25.11
CA GLU A 41 -2.65 3.38 -26.18
C GLU A 41 -2.37 4.91 -26.20
N LYS A 42 -2.27 5.56 -25.04
CA LYS A 42 -1.93 6.98 -24.96
C LYS A 42 -0.50 7.29 -25.43
N VAL A 43 0.46 6.42 -25.11
CA VAL A 43 1.85 6.58 -25.59
C VAL A 43 1.94 6.39 -27.11
N LYS A 44 1.16 5.48 -27.70
CA LYS A 44 1.07 5.26 -29.15
C LYS A 44 0.51 6.45 -29.94
N GLU A 45 -0.21 7.38 -29.29
CA GLU A 45 -0.69 8.60 -29.94
C GLU A 45 0.46 9.53 -30.35
N TYR A 46 1.62 9.46 -29.68
CA TYR A 46 2.79 10.33 -29.90
C TYR A 46 4.10 9.53 -29.93
N PRO A 47 4.27 8.56 -30.86
CA PRO A 47 5.42 7.65 -30.83
C PRO A 47 6.66 8.24 -31.53
N GLU A 48 6.45 9.23 -32.40
CA GLU A 48 7.54 9.75 -33.28
C GLU A 48 8.54 10.59 -32.51
N ASN A 49 9.82 10.19 -32.58
CA ASN A 49 10.92 10.88 -31.90
C ASN A 49 10.61 11.13 -30.40
N ALA A 50 9.98 10.16 -29.76
CA ALA A 50 9.56 10.21 -28.38
C ALA A 50 10.36 9.24 -27.51
N VAL A 51 10.43 9.54 -26.22
CA VAL A 51 10.85 8.61 -25.18
C VAL A 51 9.80 8.52 -24.09
N ALA A 52 9.61 7.33 -23.51
CA ALA A 52 8.92 7.18 -22.25
C ALA A 52 9.95 7.33 -21.13
N TYR A 53 9.68 8.17 -20.15
CA TYR A 53 10.51 8.35 -18.96
C TYR A 53 9.73 7.99 -17.71
N ILE A 54 10.24 7.05 -16.91
CA ILE A 54 9.68 6.66 -15.63
C ILE A 54 10.58 7.17 -14.51
N GLY A 55 10.07 8.13 -13.76
CA GLY A 55 10.80 8.92 -12.78
C GLY A 55 10.94 8.30 -11.40
N GLY A 56 11.01 6.98 -11.27
CA GLY A 56 11.21 6.26 -10.01
C GLY A 56 9.93 5.85 -9.31
N ASP A 57 10.07 5.16 -8.17
CA ASP A 57 9.00 4.57 -7.37
C ASP A 57 8.08 3.71 -8.21
N ILE A 58 8.67 2.75 -8.92
CA ILE A 58 7.98 1.87 -9.84
C ILE A 58 7.38 0.70 -9.07
N ALA A 59 8.19 0.04 -8.22
CA ALA A 59 7.71 -0.93 -7.24
C ALA A 59 7.37 -0.23 -5.92
N HIS A 60 6.34 -0.72 -5.21
CA HIS A 60 5.98 -0.17 -3.91
C HIS A 60 6.93 -0.60 -2.80
N SER A 61 7.55 -1.77 -2.91
CA SER A 61 8.50 -2.32 -1.92
C SER A 61 9.67 -3.00 -2.60
N LYS A 62 10.87 -2.57 -2.25
CA LYS A 62 12.15 -3.11 -2.73
C LYS A 62 12.48 -4.53 -2.28
N THR A 63 11.82 -5.03 -1.25
CA THR A 63 12.11 -6.32 -0.62
C THR A 63 11.02 -7.38 -0.84
N GLU A 64 9.85 -6.97 -1.30
CA GLU A 64 8.70 -7.83 -1.51
C GLU A 64 8.41 -7.97 -3.00
N MET A 65 9.09 -8.93 -3.63
CA MET A 65 9.05 -9.15 -5.07
C MET A 65 8.50 -10.56 -5.35
N SER A 66 7.19 -10.68 -5.55
CA SER A 66 6.61 -11.95 -6.02
C SER A 66 6.85 -12.17 -7.52
N PRO A 67 6.75 -13.39 -8.02
CA PRO A 67 6.82 -13.69 -9.45
C PRO A 67 5.83 -12.86 -10.27
N GLU A 68 4.60 -12.65 -9.75
CA GLU A 68 3.56 -11.87 -10.42
C GLU A 68 3.93 -10.39 -10.52
N LEU A 69 4.54 -9.82 -9.47
CA LEU A 69 5.03 -8.45 -9.50
C LEU A 69 6.17 -8.28 -10.50
N ILE A 70 7.12 -9.23 -10.51
CA ILE A 70 8.24 -9.24 -11.48
C ILE A 70 7.71 -9.34 -12.91
N ASP A 71 6.73 -10.20 -13.17
CA ASP A 71 6.09 -10.34 -14.48
C ASP A 71 5.39 -9.03 -14.89
N GLN A 72 4.68 -8.40 -13.99
CA GLN A 72 3.98 -7.14 -14.25
C GLN A 72 4.96 -5.99 -14.57
N LEU A 73 6.06 -5.87 -13.82
CA LEU A 73 7.15 -4.93 -14.10
C LEU A 73 7.81 -5.22 -15.46
N SER A 74 8.06 -6.50 -15.73
CA SER A 74 8.68 -6.94 -16.99
C SER A 74 7.80 -6.61 -18.19
N ARG A 75 6.49 -6.86 -18.10
CA ARG A 75 5.53 -6.49 -19.15
C ARG A 75 5.44 -4.96 -19.34
N LEU A 76 5.40 -4.20 -18.24
CA LEU A 76 5.38 -2.73 -18.31
C LEU A 76 6.59 -2.22 -19.09
N PHE A 77 7.79 -2.64 -18.71
CA PHE A 77 9.03 -2.18 -19.36
C PHE A 77 9.11 -2.63 -20.80
N LYS A 78 8.80 -3.90 -21.08
CA LYS A 78 8.82 -4.46 -22.43
C LYS A 78 7.84 -3.72 -23.34
N ASN A 79 6.57 -3.61 -22.93
CA ASN A 79 5.52 -3.04 -23.80
C ASN A 79 5.75 -1.55 -24.07
N LEU A 80 6.24 -0.77 -23.09
CA LEU A 80 6.64 0.62 -23.34
C LEU A 80 7.83 0.69 -24.29
N SER A 81 8.84 -0.16 -24.10
CA SER A 81 10.05 -0.18 -24.94
C SER A 81 9.80 -0.68 -26.36
N ASP A 82 8.75 -1.48 -26.57
CA ASP A 82 8.27 -1.86 -27.91
C ASP A 82 7.63 -0.68 -28.66
N ILE A 83 7.07 0.31 -27.93
CA ILE A 83 6.44 1.50 -28.53
C ILE A 83 7.48 2.60 -28.81
N CYS A 84 8.30 2.93 -27.82
CA CYS A 84 9.36 3.94 -27.94
C CYS A 84 10.49 3.66 -26.92
N PRO A 85 11.71 4.22 -27.14
CA PRO A 85 12.78 4.09 -26.15
C PRO A 85 12.30 4.52 -24.77
N THR A 86 12.50 3.64 -23.79
CA THR A 86 12.06 3.82 -22.39
C THR A 86 13.27 4.05 -21.49
N ILE A 87 13.24 5.16 -20.78
CA ILE A 87 14.26 5.57 -19.81
C ILE A 87 13.67 5.45 -18.42
N ILE A 88 14.37 4.78 -17.50
CA ILE A 88 13.97 4.66 -16.11
C ILE A 88 15.08 5.11 -15.17
N ILE A 89 14.71 5.69 -14.05
CA ILE A 89 15.56 5.93 -12.88
C ILE A 89 14.94 5.25 -11.66
N ALA A 90 15.72 5.00 -10.62
CA ALA A 90 15.19 4.47 -9.37
C ALA A 90 14.56 5.58 -8.51
N GLY A 91 13.54 5.20 -7.73
CA GLY A 91 13.05 5.97 -6.58
C GLY A 91 13.48 5.33 -5.26
N ASN A 92 13.09 5.93 -4.15
CA ASN A 92 13.43 5.44 -2.81
C ASN A 92 12.70 4.14 -2.44
N HIS A 93 11.58 3.83 -3.10
CA HIS A 93 10.87 2.55 -2.97
C HIS A 93 11.54 1.42 -3.76
N ASP A 94 12.27 1.73 -4.83
CA ASP A 94 12.94 0.74 -5.68
C ASP A 94 14.29 0.28 -5.11
N CYS A 95 14.90 1.03 -4.19
CA CYS A 95 16.25 0.81 -3.69
C CYS A 95 16.40 1.03 -2.19
N ASN A 96 17.47 0.49 -1.59
CA ASN A 96 17.77 0.68 -0.17
C ASN A 96 18.74 1.84 0.04
N LEU A 97 18.22 3.00 0.46
CA LEU A 97 19.03 4.20 0.72
C LEU A 97 19.97 4.05 1.93
N ASN A 98 19.66 3.14 2.87
CA ASN A 98 20.48 2.90 4.07
C ASN A 98 21.59 1.87 3.86
N ASN A 99 21.57 1.14 2.75
CA ASN A 99 22.57 0.14 2.41
C ASN A 99 22.85 0.13 0.91
N LEU A 100 23.80 0.97 0.49
CA LEU A 100 24.18 1.17 -0.91
C LEU A 100 24.81 -0.08 -1.57
N SER A 101 25.26 -1.06 -0.78
CA SER A 101 25.79 -2.31 -1.31
C SER A 101 24.70 -3.31 -1.75
N ARG A 102 23.44 -3.08 -1.34
CA ARG A 102 22.31 -3.93 -1.79
C ARG A 102 21.87 -3.55 -3.18
N MET A 103 21.61 -4.57 -3.97
CA MET A 103 21.01 -4.41 -5.30
C MET A 103 19.59 -3.83 -5.16
N ASP A 104 19.23 -2.90 -6.06
CA ASP A 104 17.85 -2.42 -6.21
C ASP A 104 16.98 -3.49 -6.87
N CYS A 105 15.65 -3.34 -6.78
CA CYS A 105 14.73 -4.34 -7.33
C CYS A 105 14.57 -4.27 -8.86
N LEU A 106 15.00 -3.19 -9.50
CA LEU A 106 14.85 -2.98 -10.94
C LEU A 106 15.98 -3.59 -11.76
N THR A 107 17.22 -3.55 -11.24
CA THR A 107 18.43 -4.04 -11.94
C THR A 107 18.24 -5.47 -12.49
N PRO A 108 17.84 -6.49 -11.70
CA PRO A 108 17.72 -7.85 -12.23
C PRO A 108 16.64 -7.99 -13.29
N ILE A 109 15.57 -7.20 -13.21
CA ILE A 109 14.48 -7.24 -14.20
C ILE A 109 14.96 -6.64 -15.53
N VAL A 110 15.60 -5.48 -15.49
CA VAL A 110 16.09 -4.79 -16.69
C VAL A 110 17.18 -5.59 -17.40
N GLU A 111 18.13 -6.14 -16.63
CA GLU A 111 19.22 -6.98 -17.17
C GLU A 111 18.68 -8.26 -17.82
N ASN A 112 17.70 -8.94 -17.21
CA ASN A 112 17.09 -10.13 -17.79
C ASN A 112 16.24 -9.83 -19.04
N LEU A 113 15.53 -8.71 -19.07
CA LEU A 113 14.79 -8.28 -20.27
C LEU A 113 15.71 -8.00 -21.44
N ASN A 114 16.90 -7.44 -21.18
CA ASN A 114 17.91 -7.10 -22.18
C ASN A 114 17.31 -6.46 -23.45
N HIS A 115 16.32 -5.56 -23.26
CA HIS A 115 15.60 -4.95 -24.36
C HIS A 115 16.40 -3.77 -24.95
N PRO A 116 16.63 -3.67 -26.27
CA PRO A 116 17.53 -2.67 -26.86
C PRO A 116 17.07 -1.21 -26.68
N ASN A 117 15.77 -1.00 -26.48
CA ASN A 117 15.17 0.30 -26.23
C ASN A 117 14.91 0.60 -24.75
N LEU A 118 15.29 -0.28 -23.82
CA LEU A 118 15.14 -0.06 -22.38
C LEU A 118 16.45 0.43 -21.78
N HIS A 119 16.44 1.61 -21.17
CA HIS A 119 17.61 2.28 -20.62
C HIS A 119 17.40 2.58 -19.14
N TYR A 120 18.06 1.82 -18.26
CA TYR A 120 18.08 2.14 -16.83
C TYR A 120 19.28 3.02 -16.49
N LEU A 121 19.01 4.29 -16.13
CA LEU A 121 20.04 5.28 -15.79
C LEU A 121 20.25 5.27 -14.28
N LYS A 122 21.09 4.37 -13.81
CA LYS A 122 21.28 4.05 -12.39
C LYS A 122 22.18 5.06 -11.65
N ASN A 123 23.08 5.73 -12.34
CA ASN A 123 24.08 6.57 -11.69
C ASN A 123 23.89 8.05 -12.03
N THR A 124 24.23 8.93 -11.09
CA THR A 124 24.36 10.36 -11.37
C THR A 124 25.32 10.60 -12.50
N GLY A 125 24.91 11.41 -13.47
CA GLY A 125 25.75 11.70 -14.62
C GLY A 125 24.99 12.32 -15.78
N VAL A 126 25.72 12.46 -16.91
CA VAL A 126 25.20 13.02 -18.15
C VAL A 126 25.04 11.90 -19.18
N TYR A 127 23.83 11.78 -19.72
CA TYR A 127 23.45 10.79 -20.71
C TYR A 127 22.94 11.48 -21.97
N LYS A 128 23.63 11.32 -23.07
CA LYS A 128 23.26 11.94 -24.34
C LYS A 128 22.22 11.08 -25.06
N CYS A 129 21.07 11.66 -25.36
CA CYS A 129 20.00 11.04 -26.11
C CYS A 129 19.64 11.95 -27.30
N ALA A 130 19.99 11.53 -28.52
CA ALA A 130 19.84 12.36 -29.72
C ALA A 130 20.52 13.74 -29.56
N ASP A 131 19.74 14.83 -29.63
CA ASP A 131 20.20 16.21 -29.47
C ASP A 131 20.02 16.76 -28.05
N VAL A 132 19.62 15.91 -27.06
CA VAL A 132 19.36 16.30 -25.70
C VAL A 132 20.37 15.65 -24.75
N SER A 133 20.75 16.35 -23.69
CA SER A 133 21.52 15.82 -22.57
C SER A 133 20.61 15.62 -21.37
N PHE A 134 20.30 14.37 -21.02
CA PHE A 134 19.68 14.03 -19.76
C PHE A 134 20.72 14.06 -18.64
N VAL A 135 20.37 14.66 -17.53
CA VAL A 135 21.24 14.79 -16.36
C VAL A 135 20.53 14.10 -15.20
N VAL A 136 20.99 12.92 -14.86
CA VAL A 136 20.44 12.15 -13.74
C VAL A 136 21.02 12.66 -12.44
N TRP A 137 20.16 12.96 -11.49
CA TRP A 137 20.45 13.16 -10.08
C TRP A 137 19.91 11.98 -9.32
N ASP A 138 20.76 11.04 -9.05
CA ASP A 138 20.38 9.77 -8.45
C ASP A 138 20.03 9.92 -6.96
N VAL A 139 19.11 9.07 -6.50
CA VAL A 139 18.64 9.04 -5.09
C VAL A 139 19.72 8.58 -4.10
N TRP A 140 20.75 7.86 -4.57
CA TRP A 140 21.86 7.39 -3.74
C TRP A 140 22.93 8.44 -3.50
N ASP A 141 23.01 9.46 -4.35
CA ASP A 141 24.10 10.41 -4.33
C ASP A 141 23.79 11.65 -3.49
N ASN A 142 24.86 12.28 -2.99
CA ASN A 142 24.73 13.54 -2.30
C ASN A 142 24.47 14.68 -3.29
N GLN A 143 23.69 15.66 -2.88
CA GLN A 143 23.41 16.85 -3.69
C GLN A 143 24.63 17.62 -4.20
N LYS A 144 25.78 17.53 -3.49
CA LYS A 144 27.06 18.15 -3.90
C LYS A 144 27.64 17.52 -5.15
N ASP A 145 27.28 16.25 -5.43
CA ASP A 145 27.81 15.44 -6.52
C ASP A 145 26.97 15.61 -7.79
N TYR A 146 25.80 16.25 -7.70
CA TYR A 146 24.94 16.51 -8.85
C TYR A 146 25.58 17.47 -9.84
N PRO A 147 25.65 17.13 -11.14
CA PRO A 147 26.19 17.99 -12.18
C PRO A 147 25.52 19.36 -12.20
N LEU A 148 26.32 20.41 -12.37
CA LEU A 148 25.78 21.76 -12.56
C LEU A 148 25.55 22.01 -14.07
N ALA A 149 24.48 22.70 -14.42
CA ALA A 149 24.10 22.96 -15.82
C ALA A 149 25.23 23.59 -16.66
N LYS A 150 26.10 24.43 -16.04
CA LYS A 150 27.25 25.06 -16.70
C LYS A 150 28.33 24.07 -17.15
N ASN A 151 28.39 22.90 -16.49
CA ASN A 151 29.36 21.82 -16.76
C ASN A 151 28.79 20.75 -17.70
N VAL A 152 27.56 20.89 -18.15
CA VAL A 152 26.88 19.95 -19.04
C VAL A 152 26.93 20.48 -20.46
N GLU A 153 27.44 19.69 -21.39
CA GLU A 153 27.45 20.00 -22.79
C GLU A 153 26.09 19.72 -23.45
N GLY A 154 25.78 20.44 -24.53
CA GLY A 154 24.55 20.26 -25.28
C GLY A 154 23.63 21.48 -25.23
N LYS A 155 22.78 21.60 -26.27
CA LYS A 155 21.86 22.73 -26.43
C LYS A 155 20.64 22.62 -25.51
N THR A 156 20.14 21.41 -25.29
CA THR A 156 18.99 21.14 -24.45
C THR A 156 19.41 20.22 -23.31
N LYS A 157 19.22 20.68 -22.06
CA LYS A 157 19.66 20.02 -20.84
C LYS A 157 18.45 19.74 -19.94
N ILE A 158 18.18 18.48 -19.68
CA ILE A 158 17.01 18.04 -18.92
C ILE A 158 17.45 17.26 -17.69
N VAL A 159 17.04 17.70 -16.49
CA VAL A 159 17.29 16.97 -15.24
C VAL A 159 16.22 15.89 -15.07
N LEU A 160 16.67 14.70 -14.70
CA LEU A 160 15.86 13.58 -14.24
C LEU A 160 16.16 13.37 -12.75
N PHE A 161 15.16 13.52 -11.90
CA PHE A 161 15.35 13.46 -10.46
C PHE A 161 14.14 12.87 -9.76
N HIS A 162 14.38 11.94 -8.85
CA HIS A 162 13.38 11.43 -7.93
C HIS A 162 13.70 11.92 -6.52
N GLY A 163 12.83 12.74 -5.96
CA GLY A 163 12.98 13.28 -4.61
C GLY A 163 12.26 14.60 -4.41
N THR A 164 12.09 14.95 -3.14
CA THR A 164 11.40 16.16 -2.73
C THR A 164 12.23 17.42 -3.06
N VAL A 165 11.58 18.42 -3.68
CA VAL A 165 12.15 19.76 -3.92
C VAL A 165 11.41 20.77 -3.07
N ASP A 166 12.11 21.80 -2.58
CA ASP A 166 11.48 22.85 -1.76
C ASP A 166 10.29 23.51 -2.51
N GLN A 167 9.28 23.92 -1.75
CA GLN A 167 8.01 24.47 -2.21
C GLN A 167 7.05 23.45 -2.86
N SER A 168 7.43 22.17 -2.98
CA SER A 168 6.47 21.13 -3.37
C SER A 168 5.38 20.99 -2.30
N LYS A 169 4.20 20.55 -2.74
CA LYS A 169 3.01 20.40 -1.89
C LYS A 169 2.40 19.03 -2.04
N THR A 170 1.88 18.49 -0.95
CA THR A 170 1.01 17.32 -0.97
C THR A 170 -0.36 17.65 -1.58
N ASP A 171 -1.21 16.64 -1.82
CA ASP A 171 -2.59 16.83 -2.28
C ASP A 171 -3.40 17.70 -1.32
N LEU A 172 -3.18 17.56 -0.03
CA LEU A 172 -3.80 18.37 1.02
C LEU A 172 -3.27 19.80 1.10
N GLY A 173 -2.26 20.15 0.28
CA GLY A 173 -1.72 21.51 0.19
C GLY A 173 -0.57 21.83 1.16
N PHE A 174 -0.14 20.88 1.99
CA PHE A 174 1.01 21.06 2.88
C PHE A 174 2.31 21.18 2.08
N ARG A 175 3.16 22.14 2.46
CA ARG A 175 4.49 22.29 1.89
C ARG A 175 5.43 21.28 2.51
N LEU A 176 6.19 20.61 1.66
CA LEU A 176 7.18 19.64 2.08
C LEU A 176 8.54 20.31 2.27
N PRO A 177 9.19 20.14 3.44
CA PRO A 177 10.53 20.63 3.65
C PRO A 177 11.52 19.83 2.80
N SER A 178 12.48 20.50 2.15
CA SER A 178 13.53 19.84 1.40
C SER A 178 14.84 20.62 1.39
N LYS A 179 15.94 19.87 1.34
CA LYS A 179 17.29 20.40 1.15
C LYS A 179 17.55 20.76 -0.32
N VAL A 180 16.81 20.18 -1.26
CA VAL A 180 16.93 20.48 -2.70
C VAL A 180 16.13 21.73 -3.02
N LYS A 181 16.84 22.82 -3.33
CA LYS A 181 16.22 24.10 -3.63
C LYS A 181 15.94 24.25 -5.12
N ILE A 182 14.80 24.89 -5.50
CA ILE A 182 14.47 25.21 -6.90
C ILE A 182 15.61 25.91 -7.62
N ALA A 183 16.36 26.77 -6.92
CA ALA A 183 17.51 27.47 -7.49
C ALA A 183 18.60 26.55 -8.07
N LYS A 184 18.66 25.28 -7.64
CA LYS A 184 19.63 24.31 -8.11
C LYS A 184 19.38 23.88 -9.56
N PHE A 185 18.15 24.02 -10.04
CA PHE A 185 17.78 23.73 -11.43
C PHE A 185 18.08 24.89 -12.41
N ARG A 186 18.68 25.98 -11.93
CA ARG A 186 19.03 27.12 -12.79
C ARG A 186 20.01 26.71 -13.89
N GLY A 187 19.69 27.07 -15.13
CA GLY A 187 20.51 26.76 -16.30
C GLY A 187 20.14 25.45 -16.99
N TYR A 188 19.24 24.66 -16.42
CA TYR A 188 18.58 23.55 -17.12
C TYR A 188 17.34 24.03 -17.86
N ASP A 189 17.02 23.37 -18.96
CA ASP A 189 15.85 23.70 -19.79
C ASP A 189 14.56 23.11 -19.19
N LEU A 190 14.66 21.86 -18.73
CA LEU A 190 13.57 21.15 -18.06
C LEU A 190 14.10 20.38 -16.83
N ALA A 191 13.24 20.17 -15.85
CA ALA A 191 13.45 19.23 -14.74
C ALA A 191 12.20 18.37 -14.59
N LEU A 192 12.36 17.05 -14.79
CA LEU A 192 11.32 16.05 -14.73
C LEU A 192 11.46 15.31 -13.39
N LEU A 193 10.49 15.52 -12.50
CA LEU A 193 10.58 15.12 -11.09
C LEU A 193 9.60 13.99 -10.75
N GLY A 194 10.03 13.05 -9.90
CA GLY A 194 9.20 12.04 -9.20
C GLY A 194 9.29 12.20 -7.69
N ASP A 195 8.56 11.38 -6.90
CA ASP A 195 8.42 11.35 -5.43
C ASP A 195 7.15 12.03 -4.89
N ILE A 196 6.62 13.02 -5.58
CA ILE A 196 5.42 13.71 -5.14
C ILE A 196 4.24 13.32 -6.03
N HIS A 197 3.24 12.68 -5.42
CA HIS A 197 2.07 12.13 -6.11
C HIS A 197 1.17 13.21 -6.71
N LYS A 198 1.23 14.44 -6.18
CA LYS A 198 0.51 15.58 -6.72
C LYS A 198 1.20 16.15 -7.95
N ARG A 199 0.50 16.14 -9.10
CA ARG A 199 0.93 16.88 -10.30
C ARG A 199 1.03 18.37 -9.99
N GLN A 200 2.21 18.95 -10.22
CA GLN A 200 2.45 20.37 -9.97
C GLN A 200 3.66 20.90 -10.72
N HIS A 201 3.60 22.20 -11.06
CA HIS A 201 4.72 22.97 -11.57
C HIS A 201 5.31 23.84 -10.46
N LEU A 202 6.63 23.79 -10.28
CA LEU A 202 7.31 24.51 -9.20
C LEU A 202 7.78 25.90 -9.60
N ASN A 203 7.69 26.27 -10.89
CA ASN A 203 8.10 27.57 -11.38
C ASN A 203 7.07 28.16 -12.37
N LYS A 204 7.08 29.48 -12.55
CA LYS A 204 6.15 30.20 -13.46
C LYS A 204 6.28 29.81 -14.94
N LYS A 205 7.43 29.25 -15.35
CA LYS A 205 7.68 28.80 -16.71
C LYS A 205 7.20 27.37 -16.96
N GLU A 206 6.73 26.69 -15.90
CA GLU A 206 6.26 25.30 -15.94
C GLU A 206 7.32 24.29 -16.42
N THR A 207 8.60 24.62 -16.23
CA THR A 207 9.73 23.80 -16.68
C THR A 207 10.35 22.90 -15.60
N ILE A 208 9.91 23.03 -14.35
CA ILE A 208 10.30 22.19 -13.22
C ILE A 208 9.00 21.57 -12.68
N SER A 209 8.79 20.26 -12.90
CA SER A 209 7.47 19.69 -12.71
C SER A 209 7.49 18.26 -12.19
N TYR A 210 6.61 18.00 -11.25
CA TYR A 210 6.16 16.65 -10.89
C TYR A 210 5.01 16.27 -11.80
N CYS A 211 5.07 15.08 -12.38
CA CYS A 211 3.93 14.55 -13.17
C CYS A 211 2.81 14.01 -12.30
N GLY A 212 3.10 13.72 -11.02
CA GLY A 212 2.22 13.02 -10.11
C GLY A 212 2.25 11.51 -10.28
N SER A 213 1.53 10.78 -9.43
CA SER A 213 1.41 9.34 -9.55
C SER A 213 0.53 8.94 -10.75
N LEU A 214 0.90 7.83 -11.40
CA LEU A 214 0.11 7.28 -12.52
C LEU A 214 -1.23 6.72 -12.05
N VAL A 215 -1.28 6.19 -10.84
CA VAL A 215 -2.44 5.55 -10.23
C VAL A 215 -2.61 6.10 -8.82
N GLN A 216 -3.85 6.39 -8.44
CA GLN A 216 -4.18 6.84 -7.09
C GLN A 216 -3.68 5.85 -6.02
N GLN A 217 -2.96 6.32 -5.01
CA GLN A 217 -2.36 5.46 -4.00
C GLN A 217 -3.19 5.36 -2.71
N ASN A 218 -3.98 6.39 -2.38
CA ASN A 218 -4.78 6.45 -1.14
C ASN A 218 -5.97 7.41 -1.27
N HIS A 219 -6.83 7.42 -0.24
CA HIS A 219 -8.02 8.30 -0.18
C HIS A 219 -7.72 9.79 -0.03
N GLY A 220 -6.49 10.19 0.24
CA GLY A 220 -6.08 11.59 0.33
C GLY A 220 -5.74 12.22 -1.02
N GLU A 221 -5.65 11.42 -2.06
CA GLU A 221 -5.36 11.86 -3.42
C GLU A 221 -6.65 12.04 -4.23
N GLY A 222 -6.63 12.94 -5.21
CA GLY A 222 -7.74 13.10 -6.16
C GLY A 222 -7.86 11.92 -7.14
N LEU A 223 -8.92 11.90 -7.93
CA LEU A 223 -9.17 10.85 -8.94
C LEU A 223 -8.47 11.10 -10.28
N ASP A 224 -7.85 12.27 -10.46
CA ASP A 224 -7.29 12.69 -11.75
C ASP A 224 -5.81 12.30 -11.86
N HIS A 225 -5.54 11.10 -12.35
CA HIS A 225 -4.21 10.53 -12.52
C HIS A 225 -3.84 10.31 -13.98
N GLY A 226 -2.53 10.39 -14.26
CA GLY A 226 -1.98 10.27 -15.61
C GLY A 226 -0.52 10.66 -15.65
N TYR A 227 -0.09 11.31 -16.73
CA TYR A 227 1.31 11.70 -16.94
C TYR A 227 1.43 13.03 -17.67
N LEU A 228 2.64 13.60 -17.74
CA LEU A 228 2.94 14.80 -18.51
C LEU A 228 3.57 14.43 -19.86
N LEU A 229 2.97 14.84 -20.96
CA LEU A 229 3.56 14.80 -22.29
C LEU A 229 4.29 16.11 -22.56
N TRP A 230 5.60 16.05 -22.69
CA TRP A 230 6.44 17.21 -22.99
C TRP A 230 6.67 17.38 -24.50
N ASP A 231 6.44 18.58 -25.01
CA ASP A 231 6.97 19.07 -26.28
C ASP A 231 8.35 19.69 -25.97
N VAL A 232 9.41 18.93 -26.22
CA VAL A 232 10.78 19.31 -25.82
C VAL A 232 11.24 20.58 -26.51
N PRO A 233 11.07 20.78 -27.85
CA PRO A 233 11.38 22.03 -28.55
C PRO A 233 10.68 23.26 -27.95
N LYS A 234 9.40 23.14 -27.56
CA LYS A 234 8.63 24.23 -26.96
C LYS A 234 8.82 24.39 -25.49
N ARG A 235 9.41 23.39 -24.80
CA ARG A 235 9.57 23.31 -23.35
C ARG A 235 8.24 23.46 -22.60
N LYS A 236 7.19 22.83 -23.13
CA LYS A 236 5.83 22.83 -22.56
C LYS A 236 5.34 21.43 -22.37
N SER A 237 4.56 21.23 -21.31
CA SER A 237 3.89 19.96 -21.06
C SER A 237 2.38 20.09 -21.25
N THR A 238 1.79 18.98 -21.65
CA THR A 238 0.35 18.75 -21.65
C THR A 238 0.05 17.58 -20.74
N TYR A 239 -0.95 17.71 -19.90
CA TYR A 239 -1.39 16.61 -19.06
C TYR A 239 -2.20 15.61 -19.89
N ILE A 240 -1.85 14.34 -19.78
CA ILE A 240 -2.56 13.23 -20.42
C ILE A 240 -3.17 12.37 -19.30
N ARG A 241 -4.48 12.44 -19.17
CA ARG A 241 -5.22 11.60 -18.23
C ARG A 241 -5.21 10.15 -18.68
N VAL A 242 -4.91 9.23 -17.76
CA VAL A 242 -5.07 7.79 -17.95
C VAL A 242 -6.26 7.34 -17.12
N HIS A 243 -7.35 7.00 -17.79
CA HIS A 243 -8.57 6.62 -17.10
C HIS A 243 -8.37 5.35 -16.26
N ASN A 244 -8.92 5.36 -15.05
CA ASN A 244 -8.91 4.24 -14.13
C ASN A 244 -10.33 3.99 -13.63
N ASP A 245 -10.86 2.78 -13.83
CA ASP A 245 -12.18 2.37 -13.34
C ASP A 245 -12.17 2.10 -11.84
N TYR A 246 -11.00 1.89 -11.27
CA TYR A 246 -10.77 1.77 -9.85
C TYR A 246 -10.42 3.15 -9.28
N GLY A 247 -10.48 3.29 -7.98
CA GLY A 247 -10.07 4.51 -7.29
C GLY A 247 -10.42 4.43 -5.82
N TYR A 248 -9.81 5.27 -5.02
CA TYR A 248 -10.20 5.48 -3.63
C TYR A 248 -11.19 6.63 -3.58
N TYR A 249 -12.43 6.36 -3.21
CA TYR A 249 -13.49 7.36 -3.14
C TYR A 249 -13.99 7.51 -1.71
N THR A 250 -14.27 8.74 -1.29
CA THR A 250 -14.83 9.00 0.04
C THR A 250 -16.22 9.60 -0.12
N LEU A 251 -17.22 8.97 0.49
CA LEU A 251 -18.62 9.40 0.48
C LEU A 251 -19.06 9.75 1.90
N ASP A 252 -19.63 10.93 2.07
CA ASP A 252 -20.16 11.37 3.36
C ASP A 252 -21.65 11.04 3.47
N VAL A 253 -22.02 10.29 4.51
CA VAL A 253 -23.39 9.91 4.83
C VAL A 253 -23.75 10.55 6.17
N ASP A 254 -24.65 11.51 6.12
CA ASP A 254 -25.18 12.19 7.32
C ASP A 254 -26.65 11.85 7.50
N ASN A 255 -27.08 11.57 8.75
CA ASN A 255 -28.45 11.16 9.07
C ASN A 255 -29.00 10.02 8.19
N GLY A 256 -28.13 9.10 7.74
CA GLY A 256 -28.50 8.01 6.85
C GLY A 256 -28.76 8.41 5.39
N VAL A 257 -28.51 9.67 5.03
CA VAL A 257 -28.71 10.18 3.67
C VAL A 257 -27.50 9.90 2.82
N VAL A 258 -27.69 9.13 1.74
CA VAL A 258 -26.67 8.86 0.72
C VAL A 258 -26.74 9.94 -0.34
N PRO A 259 -25.68 10.77 -0.51
CA PRO A 259 -25.64 11.77 -1.57
C PRO A 259 -25.59 11.11 -2.95
N ASP A 260 -26.08 11.83 -3.95
CA ASP A 260 -25.95 11.45 -5.34
C ASP A 260 -24.62 12.00 -5.90
N VAL A 261 -23.82 11.14 -6.53
CA VAL A 261 -22.50 11.50 -7.06
C VAL A 261 -22.28 10.86 -8.43
N ASP A 262 -21.74 11.65 -9.36
CA ASP A 262 -21.56 11.24 -10.77
C ASP A 262 -20.12 10.86 -11.10
N ASP A 263 -19.15 11.17 -10.24
CA ASP A 263 -17.72 11.02 -10.50
C ASP A 263 -17.10 9.78 -9.83
N MET A 264 -17.90 8.96 -9.16
CA MET A 264 -17.40 7.75 -8.48
C MET A 264 -16.94 6.71 -9.52
N PRO A 265 -15.70 6.19 -9.41
CA PRO A 265 -15.22 5.11 -10.26
C PRO A 265 -16.10 3.86 -10.15
N GLN A 266 -16.29 3.14 -11.25
CA GLN A 266 -17.17 1.96 -11.30
C GLN A 266 -16.75 0.82 -10.35
N LYS A 267 -15.46 0.71 -10.11
CA LYS A 267 -14.85 -0.28 -9.21
C LYS A 267 -14.15 0.41 -8.03
N ALA A 268 -14.78 1.46 -7.48
CA ALA A 268 -14.20 2.24 -6.40
C ALA A 268 -13.97 1.42 -5.12
N ARG A 269 -12.89 1.73 -4.42
CA ARG A 269 -12.67 1.40 -3.01
C ARG A 269 -13.30 2.51 -2.20
N LEU A 270 -14.51 2.26 -1.73
CA LEU A 270 -15.35 3.28 -1.13
C LEU A 270 -15.10 3.38 0.38
N ARG A 271 -14.72 4.56 0.83
CA ARG A 271 -14.79 4.94 2.25
C ARG A 271 -16.09 5.70 2.49
N VAL A 272 -16.95 5.16 3.33
CA VAL A 272 -18.17 5.87 3.77
C VAL A 272 -17.88 6.49 5.12
N ARG A 273 -17.81 7.84 5.17
CA ARG A 273 -17.75 8.58 6.43
C ARG A 273 -19.18 8.83 6.91
N VAL A 274 -19.46 8.42 8.13
CA VAL A 274 -20.82 8.39 8.66
C VAL A 274 -20.93 9.32 9.87
N SER A 275 -21.90 10.24 9.83
CA SER A 275 -22.26 11.12 10.93
C SER A 275 -23.76 11.03 11.24
N ASN A 276 -24.13 11.23 12.51
CA ASN A 276 -25.50 11.31 12.99
C ASN A 276 -26.41 10.18 12.48
N THR A 277 -25.89 8.96 12.34
CA THR A 277 -26.55 7.84 11.65
C THR A 277 -26.61 6.63 12.58
N ASP A 278 -27.80 6.14 12.88
CA ASP A 278 -27.98 4.91 13.66
C ASP A 278 -27.68 3.63 12.84
N SER A 279 -27.65 2.49 13.50
CA SER A 279 -27.30 1.22 12.85
C SER A 279 -28.32 0.77 11.78
N VAL A 280 -29.59 1.13 11.92
CA VAL A 280 -30.64 0.80 10.96
C VAL A 280 -30.54 1.68 9.72
N GLN A 281 -30.36 2.97 9.93
CA GLN A 281 -30.10 3.95 8.89
C GLN A 281 -28.82 3.61 8.11
N LEU A 282 -27.73 3.26 8.81
CA LEU A 282 -26.48 2.85 8.18
C LEU A 282 -26.67 1.63 7.29
N LYS A 283 -27.36 0.58 7.79
CA LYS A 283 -27.64 -0.63 6.99
C LYS A 283 -28.40 -0.28 5.71
N ARG A 284 -29.41 0.60 5.80
CA ARG A 284 -30.18 1.07 4.64
C ARG A 284 -29.30 1.87 3.67
N ALA A 285 -28.45 2.76 4.18
CA ALA A 285 -27.53 3.55 3.38
C ALA A 285 -26.54 2.67 2.61
N LEU A 286 -25.92 1.68 3.28
CA LEU A 286 -25.00 0.74 2.63
C LEU A 286 -25.69 -0.10 1.58
N THR A 287 -26.91 -0.60 1.85
CA THR A 287 -27.70 -1.33 0.84
C THR A 287 -28.02 -0.43 -0.36
N LYS A 288 -28.38 0.83 -0.13
CA LYS A 288 -28.63 1.81 -1.19
C LYS A 288 -27.38 2.05 -2.04
N ILE A 289 -26.23 2.26 -1.39
CA ILE A 289 -24.93 2.44 -2.08
C ILE A 289 -24.61 1.24 -2.96
N GLN A 290 -24.72 0.03 -2.43
CA GLN A 290 -24.48 -1.20 -3.19
C GLN A 290 -25.43 -1.35 -4.38
N THR A 291 -26.71 -0.99 -4.19
CA THR A 291 -27.73 -1.11 -5.25
C THR A 291 -27.52 -0.07 -6.36
N ILE A 292 -27.21 1.18 -6.01
CA ILE A 292 -27.08 2.27 -6.98
C ILE A 292 -25.76 2.20 -7.72
N TYR A 293 -24.64 2.03 -6.99
CA TYR A 293 -23.28 2.15 -7.53
C TYR A 293 -22.62 0.79 -7.83
N GLY A 294 -23.19 -0.33 -7.38
CA GLY A 294 -22.63 -1.66 -7.58
C GLY A 294 -21.28 -1.91 -6.88
N ILE A 295 -20.91 -1.03 -5.94
CA ILE A 295 -19.61 -1.07 -5.26
C ILE A 295 -19.54 -2.26 -4.31
N LYS A 296 -18.44 -3.02 -4.41
CA LYS A 296 -18.20 -4.22 -3.61
C LYS A 296 -17.31 -3.95 -2.40
N GLU A 297 -16.35 -3.05 -2.55
CA GLU A 297 -15.34 -2.73 -1.52
C GLU A 297 -15.76 -1.47 -0.76
N ILE A 298 -16.33 -1.63 0.44
CA ILE A 298 -16.84 -0.51 1.26
C ILE A 298 -16.22 -0.60 2.65
N VAL A 299 -15.56 0.48 3.06
CA VAL A 299 -15.06 0.69 4.42
C VAL A 299 -15.88 1.78 5.08
N VAL A 300 -16.40 1.52 6.28
CA VAL A 300 -17.21 2.48 7.03
C VAL A 300 -16.38 3.12 8.12
N ASN A 301 -16.23 4.44 8.05
CA ASN A 301 -15.62 5.25 9.10
C ASN A 301 -16.71 6.11 9.74
N ARG A 302 -16.98 5.88 11.01
CA ARG A 302 -17.88 6.75 11.78
C ARG A 302 -17.14 8.00 12.22
N THR A 303 -17.67 9.16 11.86
CA THR A 303 -17.14 10.48 12.23
C THR A 303 -17.99 11.14 13.31
N ASP A 304 -19.18 10.59 13.56
CA ASP A 304 -20.01 11.02 14.68
C ASP A 304 -19.39 10.52 16.00
N ARG A 305 -19.62 11.26 17.04
CA ARG A 305 -19.23 11.00 18.41
C ARG A 305 -19.83 9.69 18.90
N LEU A 306 -19.33 8.59 18.41
CA LEU A 306 -19.74 7.27 18.85
C LEU A 306 -18.86 6.80 19.99
N THR A 307 -19.48 6.77 21.10
CA THR A 307 -19.09 6.35 22.44
C THR A 307 -18.67 7.52 23.32
N GLU A 308 -19.67 8.25 23.76
CA GLU A 308 -19.63 8.85 25.09
C GLU A 308 -19.34 7.74 26.12
N ARG A 309 -18.08 7.46 26.33
CA ARG A 309 -17.69 6.66 27.49
C ARG A 309 -17.60 7.62 28.66
N MET A 310 -18.50 7.44 29.63
CA MET A 310 -18.37 8.06 30.92
C MET A 310 -17.06 7.59 31.57
N ARG A 311 -16.09 8.49 31.66
CA ARG A 311 -14.99 8.38 32.60
C ARG A 311 -15.20 9.47 33.64
N ASP A 312 -15.41 9.09 34.89
CA ASP A 312 -15.68 10.00 36.01
C ASP A 312 -16.88 10.96 35.80
N GLY A 313 -17.93 10.49 35.10
CA GLY A 313 -19.14 11.30 34.87
C GLY A 313 -19.03 12.37 33.79
N GLN A 314 -17.93 12.45 33.03
CA GLN A 314 -17.76 13.34 31.88
C GLN A 314 -17.67 12.56 30.57
N MET A 315 -18.33 13.10 29.54
CA MET A 315 -18.28 12.60 28.17
C MET A 315 -16.91 12.86 27.56
N VAL A 316 -16.23 11.82 27.06
CA VAL A 316 -14.96 11.95 26.33
C VAL A 316 -15.20 11.62 24.85
N ASP A 317 -14.97 12.60 24.01
CA ASP A 317 -14.97 12.45 22.55
C ASP A 317 -13.72 11.68 22.12
N VAL A 318 -13.88 10.55 21.44
CA VAL A 318 -12.76 9.77 20.92
C VAL A 318 -12.73 9.93 19.39
N GLY A 319 -11.98 10.93 18.92
CA GLY A 319 -11.70 11.15 17.50
C GLY A 319 -10.80 10.09 16.87
N ASP A 320 -10.40 10.29 15.64
CA ASP A 320 -9.50 9.37 14.93
C ASP A 320 -8.08 9.45 15.50
N MET A 321 -7.72 8.48 16.33
CA MET A 321 -6.39 8.35 16.94
C MET A 321 -5.26 8.12 15.94
N THR A 322 -5.55 7.83 14.68
CA THR A 322 -4.53 7.68 13.62
C THR A 322 -4.22 8.99 12.93
N ASN A 323 -5.01 10.04 13.18
CA ASN A 323 -4.78 11.38 12.66
C ASN A 323 -3.74 12.12 13.53
N PRO A 324 -2.57 12.51 12.99
CA PRO A 324 -1.55 13.23 13.74
C PRO A 324 -2.02 14.56 14.35
N ASP A 325 -2.92 15.29 13.68
CA ASP A 325 -3.47 16.54 14.20
C ASP A 325 -4.36 16.27 15.42
N TYR A 326 -5.20 15.23 15.37
CA TYR A 326 -6.03 14.84 16.51
C TYR A 326 -5.18 14.34 17.69
N GLN A 327 -4.12 13.58 17.43
CA GLN A 327 -3.16 13.17 18.46
C GLN A 327 -2.53 14.41 19.13
N TYR A 328 -2.15 15.40 18.32
CA TYR A 328 -1.56 16.63 18.82
C TYR A 328 -2.56 17.42 19.69
N ASP A 329 -3.81 17.55 19.27
CA ASP A 329 -4.87 18.23 20.04
C ASP A 329 -5.07 17.54 21.41
N LEU A 330 -5.05 16.22 21.47
CA LEU A 330 -5.12 15.48 22.72
C LEU A 330 -3.91 15.72 23.63
N ILE A 331 -2.70 15.75 23.07
CA ILE A 331 -1.47 16.03 23.79
C ILE A 331 -1.50 17.47 24.32
N GLU A 332 -1.89 18.43 23.50
CA GLU A 332 -2.01 19.83 23.87
C GLU A 332 -3.02 20.02 25.01
N ASP A 333 -4.20 19.40 24.90
CA ASP A 333 -5.23 19.44 25.95
C ASP A 333 -4.74 18.81 27.27
N TYR A 334 -4.08 17.65 27.19
CA TYR A 334 -3.45 17.02 28.35
C TYR A 334 -2.42 17.92 29.04
N LEU A 335 -1.53 18.55 28.28
CA LEU A 335 -0.51 19.44 28.81
C LEU A 335 -1.10 20.69 29.43
N LYS A 336 -2.10 21.31 28.80
CA LYS A 336 -2.81 22.47 29.36
C LYS A 336 -3.52 22.15 30.67
N ARG A 337 -4.07 20.95 30.81
CA ARG A 337 -4.76 20.52 32.05
C ARG A 337 -3.80 20.19 33.19
N ASN A 338 -2.67 19.55 32.89
CA ASN A 338 -1.78 19.00 33.89
C ASN A 338 -0.54 19.89 34.19
N HIS A 339 -0.15 20.76 33.24
CA HIS A 339 1.00 21.63 33.34
C HIS A 339 0.62 23.08 33.06
N LYS A 340 0.47 23.89 34.11
CA LYS A 340 -0.05 25.26 34.05
C LYS A 340 0.81 26.28 33.29
N LEU A 341 2.06 25.95 32.92
CA LEU A 341 3.01 26.82 32.22
C LEU A 341 3.82 25.95 31.22
N VAL A 342 3.31 25.83 30.01
CA VAL A 342 4.07 25.26 28.89
C VAL A 342 4.30 26.38 27.89
N GLU A 343 5.55 26.67 27.55
CA GLU A 343 5.92 27.69 26.59
C GLU A 343 5.51 27.27 25.17
N ASP A 344 5.09 28.20 24.32
CA ASP A 344 4.66 27.94 22.94
C ASP A 344 5.72 27.20 22.11
N GLU A 345 7.00 27.42 22.41
CA GLU A 345 8.11 26.72 21.77
C GLU A 345 8.11 25.21 22.06
N ILE A 346 7.65 24.82 23.26
CA ILE A 346 7.53 23.41 23.65
C ILE A 346 6.40 22.74 22.88
N PHE A 347 5.27 23.43 22.70
CA PHE A 347 4.15 22.92 21.89
C PHE A 347 4.57 22.67 20.43
N LEU A 348 5.33 23.58 19.83
CA LEU A 348 5.86 23.39 18.48
C LEU A 348 6.80 22.19 18.38
N LYS A 349 7.70 22.02 19.36
CA LYS A 349 8.58 20.84 19.40
C LYS A 349 7.81 19.52 19.54
N ILE A 350 6.76 19.51 20.35
CA ILE A 350 5.92 18.32 20.53
C ILE A 350 5.20 17.99 19.23
N LYS A 351 4.70 19.00 18.52
CA LYS A 351 4.08 18.81 17.20
C LYS A 351 5.07 18.22 16.19
N ASP A 352 6.27 18.77 16.11
CA ASP A 352 7.34 18.26 15.24
C ASP A 352 7.71 16.80 15.58
N ILE A 353 7.83 16.48 16.87
CA ILE A 353 8.10 15.10 17.33
C ILE A 353 6.94 14.16 16.98
N ASN A 354 5.70 14.58 17.18
CA ASN A 354 4.52 13.78 16.82
C ASN A 354 4.48 13.49 15.32
N GLU A 355 4.74 14.48 14.48
CA GLU A 355 4.83 14.32 13.03
C GLU A 355 6.00 13.39 12.64
N GLU A 356 7.18 13.58 13.26
CA GLU A 356 8.35 12.73 13.02
C GLU A 356 8.07 11.27 13.40
N LEU A 357 7.47 11.01 14.55
CA LEU A 357 7.12 9.66 15.00
C LEU A 357 6.08 9.02 14.10
N ASN A 358 5.04 9.74 13.67
CA ASN A 358 4.06 9.22 12.73
C ASN A 358 4.68 8.91 11.35
N ASN A 359 5.69 9.67 10.91
CA ASN A 359 6.43 9.40 9.68
C ASN A 359 7.43 8.24 9.82
N GLN A 360 7.88 7.94 11.05
CA GLN A 360 8.78 6.82 11.35
C GLN A 360 8.01 5.52 11.64
N LEU A 361 6.71 5.62 11.98
CA LEU A 361 5.91 4.42 12.09
C LEU A 361 6.01 3.69 10.76
N PRO A 362 6.51 2.44 10.75
CA PRO A 362 6.43 1.66 9.54
C PRO A 362 4.96 1.70 9.14
N VAL A 363 4.71 2.14 7.92
CA VAL A 363 3.44 1.86 7.26
C VAL A 363 3.48 0.35 7.07
N GLU A 364 3.29 -0.37 8.16
CA GLU A 364 3.04 -1.79 8.09
C GLU A 364 1.78 -1.90 7.25
N GLU A 365 1.94 -2.49 6.08
CA GLU A 365 0.85 -2.86 5.19
C GLU A 365 0.00 -3.98 5.81
N ILE A 366 -0.32 -3.84 7.08
CA ILE A 366 -1.40 -4.59 7.69
C ILE A 366 -2.64 -3.87 7.22
N SER A 367 -3.43 -4.55 6.42
CA SER A 367 -4.75 -4.07 6.01
C SER A 367 -5.63 -3.95 7.26
N ARG A 368 -5.45 -2.87 8.03
CA ARG A 368 -6.17 -2.63 9.30
C ARG A 368 -7.68 -2.47 9.12
N ASN A 369 -8.15 -2.40 7.88
CA ASN A 369 -9.55 -2.22 7.51
C ASN A 369 -10.03 -3.27 6.51
N VAL A 370 -9.49 -4.49 6.51
CA VAL A 370 -10.05 -5.58 5.71
C VAL A 370 -11.20 -6.22 6.47
N PHE A 371 -12.38 -6.09 5.92
CA PHE A 371 -13.53 -6.85 6.40
C PHE A 371 -13.48 -8.24 5.77
N TRP A 372 -13.15 -9.24 6.59
CA TRP A 372 -13.19 -10.63 6.17
C TRP A 372 -14.30 -11.39 6.90
N LYS A 373 -14.92 -12.30 6.20
CA LYS A 373 -16.06 -13.09 6.69
C LYS A 373 -15.68 -14.56 6.75
N LEU A 374 -15.73 -15.12 7.95
CA LEU A 374 -15.51 -16.54 8.15
C LEU A 374 -16.64 -17.36 7.53
N LYS A 375 -16.31 -18.34 6.67
CA LYS A 375 -17.28 -19.20 5.98
C LYS A 375 -17.29 -20.61 6.52
N LYS A 376 -16.13 -21.24 6.68
CA LYS A 376 -16.05 -22.64 7.08
C LYS A 376 -14.76 -22.89 7.86
N PHE A 377 -14.82 -23.71 8.90
CA PHE A 377 -13.66 -24.19 9.64
C PHE A 377 -13.74 -25.70 9.79
N GLU A 378 -12.68 -26.40 9.39
CA GLU A 378 -12.50 -27.84 9.48
C GLU A 378 -11.24 -28.15 10.28
N TRP A 379 -11.30 -29.14 11.20
CA TRP A 379 -10.13 -29.53 11.95
C TRP A 379 -10.21 -30.96 12.43
N SER A 380 -9.05 -31.59 12.63
CA SER A 380 -8.91 -32.93 13.16
C SER A 380 -7.73 -32.99 14.12
N ASN A 381 -7.89 -33.73 15.21
CA ASN A 381 -6.84 -34.07 16.16
C ASN A 381 -6.16 -32.89 16.86
N MET A 382 -6.90 -31.80 17.09
CA MET A 382 -6.42 -30.63 17.81
C MET A 382 -7.00 -30.59 19.24
N PHE A 383 -6.17 -30.36 20.24
CA PHE A 383 -6.54 -30.33 21.66
C PHE A 383 -7.30 -31.58 22.09
N SER A 384 -8.54 -31.43 22.59
CA SER A 384 -9.41 -32.53 22.98
C SER A 384 -10.25 -33.12 21.84
N TYR A 385 -10.19 -32.53 20.66
CA TYR A 385 -10.96 -32.97 19.49
C TYR A 385 -10.31 -34.16 18.78
N GLY A 386 -11.15 -35.06 18.28
CA GLY A 386 -10.79 -36.15 17.39
C GLY A 386 -10.79 -35.74 15.92
N GLU A 387 -11.16 -36.68 15.06
CA GLU A 387 -11.18 -36.50 13.60
C GLU A 387 -12.48 -35.81 13.12
N ASP A 388 -12.42 -35.23 11.93
CA ASP A 388 -13.54 -34.77 11.10
C ASP A 388 -14.51 -33.77 11.78
N ASN A 389 -13.94 -32.75 12.46
CA ASN A 389 -14.77 -31.68 13.00
C ASN A 389 -14.96 -30.57 11.97
N ILE A 390 -16.17 -30.00 11.94
CA ILE A 390 -16.55 -28.95 10.99
C ILE A 390 -17.52 -27.95 11.60
N VAL A 391 -17.32 -26.67 11.32
CA VAL A 391 -18.31 -25.60 11.53
C VAL A 391 -18.50 -24.85 10.23
N ASP A 392 -19.73 -24.78 9.77
CA ASP A 392 -20.16 -24.00 8.60
C ASP A 392 -20.84 -22.71 9.07
N PHE A 393 -20.09 -21.62 9.05
CA PHE A 393 -20.56 -20.31 9.51
C PHE A 393 -21.58 -19.69 8.55
N THR A 394 -21.65 -20.15 7.30
CA THR A 394 -22.63 -19.63 6.32
C THR A 394 -24.06 -19.96 6.71
N LYS A 395 -24.24 -21.02 7.50
CA LYS A 395 -25.53 -21.47 8.03
C LYS A 395 -25.90 -20.83 9.37
N LEU A 396 -24.99 -20.03 9.96
CA LEU A 396 -25.18 -19.43 11.26
C LEU A 396 -25.55 -17.96 11.10
N ASN A 397 -26.62 -17.52 11.77
CA ASN A 397 -27.07 -16.13 11.74
C ASN A 397 -27.43 -15.66 13.15
N GLY A 398 -27.10 -14.39 13.46
CA GLY A 398 -27.38 -13.79 14.76
C GLY A 398 -26.47 -14.29 15.88
N ILE A 399 -26.99 -14.36 17.08
CA ILE A 399 -26.25 -14.79 18.29
C ILE A 399 -26.35 -16.29 18.42
N ILE A 400 -25.20 -16.97 18.45
CA ILE A 400 -25.11 -18.42 18.54
C ILE A 400 -24.58 -18.82 19.91
N GLY A 401 -25.29 -19.67 20.62
CA GLY A 401 -24.88 -20.27 21.90
C GLY A 401 -24.28 -21.66 21.71
N MET A 402 -23.08 -21.89 22.25
CA MET A 402 -22.48 -23.23 22.35
C MET A 402 -22.58 -23.76 23.78
N PHE A 403 -23.34 -24.82 23.97
CA PHE A 403 -23.58 -25.44 25.26
C PHE A 403 -22.92 -26.83 25.30
N ALA A 404 -22.06 -27.04 26.31
CA ALA A 404 -21.44 -28.32 26.57
C ALA A 404 -20.95 -28.37 28.05
N PRO A 405 -20.74 -29.54 28.62
CA PRO A 405 -20.15 -29.67 29.96
C PRO A 405 -18.78 -28.99 30.08
N ASN A 406 -18.32 -28.74 31.29
CA ASN A 406 -16.97 -28.26 31.52
C ASN A 406 -15.95 -29.27 31.00
N ALA A 407 -14.82 -28.77 30.48
CA ALA A 407 -13.75 -29.55 29.82
C ALA A 407 -14.16 -30.27 28.50
N ALA A 408 -15.36 -30.06 27.96
CA ALA A 408 -15.78 -30.64 26.69
C ALA A 408 -15.15 -29.98 25.43
N GLY A 409 -14.29 -28.97 25.60
CA GLY A 409 -13.57 -28.36 24.49
C GLY A 409 -14.17 -27.06 23.93
N LYS A 410 -15.17 -26.43 24.58
CA LYS A 410 -15.78 -25.17 24.11
C LYS A 410 -14.75 -24.09 23.73
N SER A 411 -13.84 -23.79 24.67
CA SER A 411 -12.79 -22.81 24.44
C SER A 411 -11.70 -23.32 23.46
N SER A 412 -11.50 -24.65 23.37
CA SER A 412 -10.53 -25.25 22.47
C SER A 412 -10.92 -25.09 20.99
N LEU A 413 -12.20 -24.87 20.68
CA LEU A 413 -12.64 -24.53 19.32
C LEU A 413 -12.05 -23.18 18.89
N LEU A 414 -12.12 -22.17 19.75
CA LEU A 414 -11.58 -20.84 19.47
C LEU A 414 -10.06 -20.86 19.36
N ASP A 415 -9.40 -21.66 20.21
CA ASP A 415 -7.94 -21.84 20.13
C ASP A 415 -7.52 -22.58 18.85
N ALA A 416 -8.27 -23.60 18.42
CA ALA A 416 -8.01 -24.30 17.17
C ALA A 416 -8.19 -23.38 15.95
N LEU A 417 -9.24 -22.56 15.94
CA LEU A 417 -9.47 -21.56 14.90
C LEU A 417 -8.35 -20.50 14.90
N SER A 418 -7.98 -19.97 16.07
CA SER A 418 -6.90 -18.98 16.19
C SER A 418 -5.57 -19.55 15.70
N PHE A 419 -5.27 -20.80 16.06
CA PHE A 419 -4.06 -21.46 15.57
C PHE A 419 -4.09 -21.66 14.05
N CYS A 420 -5.23 -22.01 13.47
CA CYS A 420 -5.37 -22.13 12.02
C CYS A 420 -5.12 -20.80 11.32
N LEU A 421 -5.66 -19.70 11.82
CA LEU A 421 -5.51 -18.34 11.25
C LEU A 421 -4.09 -17.80 11.47
N PHE A 422 -3.60 -17.80 12.71
CA PHE A 422 -2.43 -16.99 13.11
C PHE A 422 -1.20 -17.80 13.53
N ASP A 423 -1.25 -19.14 13.50
CA ASP A 423 -0.15 -20.00 13.97
C ASP A 423 0.17 -19.86 15.48
N THR A 424 -0.78 -19.32 16.22
CA THR A 424 -0.72 -19.12 17.68
C THR A 424 -2.13 -19.11 18.28
N CYS A 425 -2.23 -19.36 19.57
CA CYS A 425 -3.49 -19.27 20.30
C CYS A 425 -3.25 -18.93 21.77
N SER A 426 -4.30 -18.71 22.54
CA SER A 426 -4.22 -18.26 23.94
C SER A 426 -3.49 -19.25 24.87
N ARG A 427 -3.53 -20.55 24.57
CA ARG A 427 -3.01 -21.63 25.41
C ARG A 427 -1.78 -22.34 24.89
N ALA A 428 -1.38 -22.11 23.62
CA ALA A 428 -0.30 -22.85 23.01
C ALA A 428 0.51 -22.00 22.04
N PHE A 429 1.78 -21.80 22.37
CA PHE A 429 2.77 -21.17 21.50
C PHE A 429 3.54 -22.19 20.64
N LYS A 430 3.36 -23.48 20.88
CA LYS A 430 4.02 -24.57 20.15
C LYS A 430 3.00 -25.56 19.63
N ALA A 431 3.23 -26.05 18.41
CA ALA A 431 2.34 -27.01 17.76
C ALA A 431 2.19 -28.33 18.53
N GLU A 432 3.20 -28.69 19.32
CA GLU A 432 3.16 -29.89 20.19
C GLU A 432 2.03 -29.81 21.23
N ASN A 433 1.72 -28.62 21.71
CA ASN A 433 0.66 -28.38 22.70
C ASN A 433 -0.74 -28.26 22.05
N VAL A 434 -0.79 -28.09 20.73
CA VAL A 434 -2.03 -28.08 19.94
C VAL A 434 -2.46 -29.49 19.55
N LEU A 435 -1.48 -30.34 19.28
CA LEU A 435 -1.72 -31.74 18.89
C LEU A 435 -2.43 -32.51 20.02
N ASN A 436 -3.46 -33.27 19.67
CA ASN A 436 -4.10 -34.19 20.61
C ASN A 436 -3.09 -35.23 21.12
N ASN A 437 -2.96 -35.39 22.41
CA ASN A 437 -1.99 -36.27 23.08
C ASN A 437 -2.07 -37.74 22.64
N LYS A 438 -3.19 -38.18 22.11
CA LYS A 438 -3.43 -39.54 21.62
C LYS A 438 -3.18 -39.71 20.13
N LYS A 439 -2.76 -38.66 19.45
CA LYS A 439 -2.60 -38.65 17.98
C LYS A 439 -1.19 -38.26 17.58
N ASN A 440 -0.82 -38.57 16.32
CA ASN A 440 0.49 -38.28 15.77
C ASN A 440 0.48 -37.15 14.72
N ASP A 441 -0.68 -36.68 14.36
CA ASP A 441 -0.89 -35.62 13.39
C ASP A 441 -2.12 -34.79 13.74
N PHE A 442 -2.19 -33.59 13.21
CA PHE A 442 -3.40 -32.81 13.17
C PHE A 442 -3.55 -32.09 11.83
N TYR A 443 -4.77 -31.71 11.54
CA TYR A 443 -5.16 -30.98 10.36
C TYR A 443 -6.09 -29.84 10.75
N CYS A 444 -5.96 -28.67 10.11
CA CYS A 444 -6.99 -27.64 10.16
C CYS A 444 -7.03 -26.84 8.86
N LYS A 445 -8.22 -26.43 8.49
CA LYS A 445 -8.49 -25.62 7.30
C LYS A 445 -9.57 -24.61 7.59
N VAL A 446 -9.31 -23.35 7.22
CA VAL A 446 -10.28 -22.27 7.29
C VAL A 446 -10.53 -21.71 5.91
N ASN A 447 -11.79 -21.48 5.58
CA ASN A 447 -12.25 -20.71 4.44
C ASN A 447 -12.85 -19.40 4.94
N PHE A 448 -12.42 -18.29 4.37
CA PHE A 448 -12.95 -16.95 4.64
C PHE A 448 -13.03 -16.14 3.35
N GLU A 449 -13.91 -15.17 3.33
CA GLU A 449 -14.20 -14.32 2.17
C GLU A 449 -13.69 -12.89 2.43
N ILE A 450 -13.02 -12.33 1.45
CA ILE A 450 -12.69 -10.90 1.36
C ILE A 450 -13.15 -10.44 -0.01
N ASP A 451 -13.96 -9.40 -0.08
CA ASP A 451 -14.42 -8.77 -1.33
C ASP A 451 -15.00 -9.78 -2.35
N ASN A 452 -15.83 -10.70 -1.86
CA ASN A 452 -16.42 -11.82 -2.60
C ASN A 452 -15.40 -12.83 -3.17
N GLN A 453 -14.14 -12.77 -2.77
CA GLN A 453 -13.13 -13.75 -3.09
C GLN A 453 -12.90 -14.69 -1.92
N ASP A 454 -12.94 -15.99 -2.16
CA ASP A 454 -12.66 -17.01 -1.17
C ASP A 454 -11.17 -17.26 -1.00
N TYR A 455 -10.72 -17.21 0.26
CA TYR A 455 -9.36 -17.50 0.69
C TYR A 455 -9.35 -18.74 1.59
N TYR A 456 -8.25 -19.48 1.53
CA TYR A 456 -8.07 -20.72 2.27
C TYR A 456 -6.73 -20.74 2.98
N ILE A 457 -6.74 -21.06 4.27
CA ILE A 457 -5.54 -21.38 5.04
C ILE A 457 -5.67 -22.83 5.49
N GLU A 458 -4.68 -23.64 5.19
CA GLU A 458 -4.62 -25.05 5.52
C GLU A 458 -3.33 -25.36 6.26
N ARG A 459 -3.41 -26.06 7.38
CA ARG A 459 -2.24 -26.50 8.13
C ARG A 459 -2.29 -27.98 8.37
N VAL A 460 -1.19 -28.66 8.05
CA VAL A 460 -0.99 -30.08 8.29
C VAL A 460 0.20 -30.23 9.21
N ALA A 461 0.04 -30.97 10.29
CA ALA A 461 1.10 -31.19 11.26
C ALA A 461 1.35 -32.66 11.49
N LYS A 462 2.62 -33.05 11.60
CA LYS A 462 3.05 -34.41 11.87
C LYS A 462 4.12 -34.47 12.96
N LYS A 463 3.97 -35.39 13.90
CA LYS A 463 4.94 -35.67 14.95
C LYS A 463 6.15 -36.36 14.35
N GLN A 464 7.32 -35.80 14.56
CA GLN A 464 8.60 -36.35 14.09
C GLN A 464 9.13 -37.40 15.07
N ARG A 465 10.05 -38.28 14.61
CA ARG A 465 10.67 -39.33 15.45
C ARG A 465 11.33 -38.79 16.73
N LYS A 466 11.78 -37.54 16.72
CA LYS A 466 12.39 -36.86 17.89
C LYS A 466 11.36 -36.19 18.84
N GLY A 467 10.06 -36.35 18.60
CA GLY A 467 8.99 -35.79 19.43
C GLY A 467 8.49 -34.41 19.00
N ASN A 468 9.24 -33.66 18.21
CA ASN A 468 8.82 -32.34 17.69
C ASN A 468 7.71 -32.49 16.64
N VAL A 469 6.81 -31.52 16.57
CA VAL A 469 5.73 -31.48 15.59
C VAL A 469 6.12 -30.51 14.46
N LYS A 470 6.25 -31.03 13.25
CA LYS A 470 6.43 -30.21 12.04
C LYS A 470 5.06 -29.80 11.52
N VAL A 471 4.88 -28.51 11.26
CA VAL A 471 3.68 -27.93 10.65
C VAL A 471 4.02 -27.37 9.28
N ASP A 472 3.29 -27.82 8.29
CA ASP A 472 3.29 -27.25 6.96
C ASP A 472 2.03 -26.38 6.80
N VAL A 473 2.14 -25.24 6.13
CA VAL A 473 1.05 -24.29 5.92
C VAL A 473 0.89 -24.02 4.42
N ASP A 474 -0.35 -23.96 3.98
CA ASP A 474 -0.74 -23.61 2.63
C ASP A 474 -1.78 -22.49 2.66
N PHE A 475 -1.47 -21.35 2.01
CA PHE A 475 -2.34 -20.19 1.91
C PHE A 475 -2.62 -19.93 0.42
N TYR A 476 -3.88 -19.94 0.04
CA TYR A 476 -4.26 -19.88 -1.37
C TYR A 476 -5.69 -19.36 -1.57
N LEU A 477 -5.99 -19.03 -2.82
CA LEU A 477 -7.32 -18.74 -3.33
C LEU A 477 -7.55 -19.54 -4.62
N TYR A 478 -8.78 -19.52 -5.13
CA TYR A 478 -9.08 -19.96 -6.48
C TYR A 478 -9.40 -18.74 -7.35
N ASP A 479 -8.85 -18.68 -8.55
CA ASP A 479 -9.17 -17.65 -9.53
C ASP A 479 -10.53 -17.87 -10.20
N ASP A 480 -10.91 -16.95 -11.09
CA ASP A 480 -12.18 -17.04 -11.85
C ASP A 480 -12.26 -18.28 -12.76
N ALA A 481 -11.14 -18.91 -13.10
CA ALA A 481 -11.06 -20.14 -13.88
C ALA A 481 -11.14 -21.39 -12.99
N GLY A 482 -11.13 -21.24 -11.65
CA GLY A 482 -11.12 -22.34 -10.68
C GLY A 482 -9.74 -22.93 -10.45
N GLU A 483 -8.67 -22.27 -10.92
CA GLU A 483 -7.30 -22.70 -10.69
C GLU A 483 -6.81 -22.22 -9.32
N LYS A 484 -6.05 -23.08 -8.63
CA LYS A 484 -5.48 -22.76 -7.31
C LYS A 484 -4.31 -21.79 -7.45
N VAL A 485 -4.46 -20.59 -6.90
CA VAL A 485 -3.43 -19.57 -6.82
C VAL A 485 -2.79 -19.58 -5.44
N SER A 486 -1.52 -19.97 -5.37
CA SER A 486 -0.77 -20.03 -4.11
C SER A 486 -0.31 -18.64 -3.68
N MET A 487 -0.48 -18.33 -2.40
CA MET A 487 0.00 -17.12 -1.73
C MET A 487 1.10 -17.43 -0.69
N ASN A 488 1.70 -18.61 -0.79
CA ASN A 488 2.76 -19.05 0.09
C ASN A 488 4.04 -18.21 -0.08
N GLY A 489 4.78 -18.06 1.00
CA GLY A 489 6.19 -17.66 0.94
C GLY A 489 7.09 -18.90 0.91
N ASP A 490 8.41 -18.69 0.81
CA ASP A 490 9.41 -19.74 0.73
C ASP A 490 9.44 -20.66 1.97
N GLN A 491 8.96 -20.18 3.09
CA GLN A 491 8.95 -20.86 4.38
C GLN A 491 7.65 -20.57 5.15
N ARG A 492 7.33 -21.44 6.13
CA ARG A 492 6.19 -21.23 7.05
C ARG A 492 6.15 -19.82 7.64
N ARG A 493 7.31 -19.25 8.01
CA ARG A 493 7.40 -17.91 8.59
C ARG A 493 6.96 -16.83 7.60
N THR A 494 7.37 -16.93 6.35
CA THR A 494 7.00 -15.98 5.28
C THR A 494 5.56 -16.15 4.85
N THR A 495 5.03 -17.38 4.78
CA THR A 495 3.61 -17.64 4.54
C THR A 495 2.75 -17.05 5.68
N ASN A 496 3.14 -17.23 6.94
CA ASN A 496 2.44 -16.61 8.07
C ASN A 496 2.51 -15.07 8.04
N ALA A 497 3.58 -14.48 7.53
CA ALA A 497 3.65 -13.03 7.29
C ALA A 497 2.66 -12.59 6.20
N ASN A 498 2.54 -13.34 5.10
CA ASN A 498 1.56 -13.07 4.05
C ASN A 498 0.11 -13.17 4.58
N ILE A 499 -0.18 -14.17 5.40
CA ILE A 499 -1.49 -14.30 6.07
C ILE A 499 -1.78 -13.06 6.92
N ARG A 500 -0.82 -12.63 7.78
CA ARG A 500 -0.99 -11.44 8.62
C ARG A 500 -1.22 -10.15 7.82
N LYS A 501 -0.62 -10.03 6.65
CA LYS A 501 -0.89 -8.89 5.76
C LYS A 501 -2.34 -8.85 5.27
N VAL A 502 -2.97 -10.01 5.16
CA VAL A 502 -4.34 -10.12 4.62
C VAL A 502 -5.40 -10.01 5.71
N ILE A 503 -5.22 -10.68 6.85
CA ILE A 503 -6.25 -10.77 7.91
C ILE A 503 -5.89 -10.05 9.21
N GLY A 504 -4.73 -9.40 9.30
CA GLY A 504 -4.24 -8.76 10.51
C GLY A 504 -3.46 -9.69 11.43
N THR A 505 -3.14 -9.23 12.64
CA THR A 505 -2.41 -9.99 13.65
C THR A 505 -3.34 -10.74 14.61
N TYR A 506 -2.79 -11.68 15.36
CA TYR A 506 -3.53 -12.36 16.43
C TYR A 506 -3.96 -11.38 17.52
N GLU A 507 -3.13 -10.40 17.83
CA GLU A 507 -3.43 -9.33 18.76
C GLU A 507 -4.61 -8.47 18.29
N ASP A 508 -4.65 -8.10 17.00
CA ASP A 508 -5.79 -7.37 16.44
C ASP A 508 -7.09 -8.19 16.54
N PHE A 509 -7.00 -9.50 16.29
CA PHE A 509 -8.14 -10.41 16.39
C PHE A 509 -8.67 -10.52 17.84
N LEU A 510 -7.76 -10.59 18.84
CA LEU A 510 -8.12 -10.59 20.26
C LEU A 510 -8.75 -9.27 20.71
N LEU A 511 -8.30 -8.14 20.14
CA LEU A 511 -8.81 -6.82 20.52
C LEU A 511 -10.15 -6.49 19.86
N THR A 512 -10.47 -7.09 18.72
CA THR A 512 -11.62 -6.68 17.89
C THR A 512 -12.70 -7.74 17.77
N ALA A 513 -12.34 -9.01 17.62
CA ALA A 513 -13.26 -10.07 17.24
C ALA A 513 -13.40 -11.18 18.27
N LEU A 514 -12.38 -11.44 19.09
CA LEU A 514 -12.38 -12.52 20.07
C LEU A 514 -12.30 -11.98 21.49
N SER A 515 -13.31 -12.24 22.30
CA SER A 515 -13.26 -12.00 23.74
C SER A 515 -13.08 -13.32 24.48
N SER A 516 -11.96 -13.49 25.17
CA SER A 516 -11.68 -14.68 25.96
C SER A 516 -11.97 -14.45 27.44
N GLN A 517 -12.27 -15.52 28.18
CA GLN A 517 -12.49 -15.46 29.64
C GLN A 517 -11.19 -15.12 30.40
N ILE A 518 -10.03 -15.41 29.82
CA ILE A 518 -8.69 -15.15 30.38
C ILE A 518 -8.01 -14.22 29.38
N ASN A 519 -7.31 -13.18 29.84
CA ASN A 519 -6.62 -12.15 29.01
C ASN A 519 -7.54 -11.09 28.38
N ASN A 520 -8.63 -10.70 29.01
CA ASN A 520 -9.41 -9.52 28.60
C ASN A 520 -8.66 -8.19 28.86
N SER A 521 -7.49 -8.25 29.49
CA SER A 521 -6.67 -7.09 29.85
C SER A 521 -5.49 -6.82 28.94
N VAL A 522 -5.41 -7.49 27.77
CA VAL A 522 -4.28 -7.32 26.81
C VAL A 522 -4.04 -5.85 26.43
N PHE A 523 -5.09 -5.03 26.39
CA PHE A 523 -4.98 -3.60 26.16
C PHE A 523 -4.35 -2.85 27.35
N ILE A 524 -4.56 -3.33 28.57
CA ILE A 524 -4.05 -2.70 29.81
C ILE A 524 -2.62 -3.18 30.11
N GLU A 525 -2.30 -4.43 29.79
CA GLU A 525 -1.00 -5.04 30.08
C GLU A 525 0.13 -4.58 29.12
N LYS A 526 -0.19 -4.03 27.94
CA LYS A 526 0.80 -3.53 26.97
C LYS A 526 1.20 -2.06 27.17
N THR A 527 0.79 -1.41 28.26
CA THR A 527 1.12 0.02 28.50
C THR A 527 2.49 0.24 29.17
N GLU A 528 3.35 -0.76 29.28
CA GLU A 528 4.68 -0.65 29.92
C GLU A 528 5.86 -1.00 28.99
N TYR A 529 5.75 -0.76 27.66
CA TYR A 529 6.94 -0.84 26.80
C TYR A 529 6.91 0.27 25.76
#